data_6403c73c1b607f2e814a27a947b82746
#
_entry.id   6403c73c1b607f2e814a27a947b82746
#
_cell.length_a   1.000
_cell.length_b   1.000
_cell.length_c   1.000
_cell.angle_alpha   90.00
_cell.angle_beta   90.00
_cell.angle_gamma   90.00
#
_symmetry.space_group_name_H-M   'P 1'
#
loop_
_entity.id
_entity.type
_entity.pdbx_description
1 polymer ?
#
loop_
_entity_poly.entity_id
_entity_poly.type
_entity_poly.pdbx_seq_one_letter_code
_entity_poly.pdbx_strand_id
1 'polypeptide(L)'
;MFSAMLRAENFQRMDGIAQYGEDGVGYGGPVETALIENPPPHVQACIPTLESLGLQQNLESLNGDSLGTMYQPATHRLSNHTRSYSVDYIPRAGNNLVILPNTSVSRIHMNGTTATGIELQDGRTINARKEVILSAGSLLSPKLLELSGIGRKIVLDKASIDQKIDLPGVGENLQDHLRIQTTYGLQPNITGLDVLRYNQTRAAIELELWRQGQTSLYQYSGSCYGFLKWHTTAGNSSRLLHLAKSVADPTNAIDRMKLSFLSEPTSLTPDLQVVFGDGYIGTRGYPSNTTSGYGKNYATLLAGVMHPFARGSVHISSANASAAPIIDPRYISNAFDLEATKQAAKYLRKMGTTSPFKELWVREYDPGFDTQTDEQWEAYVRENVSTFYHPLGTCAMLPKEDGGVVDPELRVYGVRNLRVVDASVIPLMISANIQTAVYGIAERAAEIIAAEYH
;
A
#
# COMPACT_ATOMS: atom_id res chain seq x y z
N MET A 1 -2.88 0.90 18.71
CA MET A 1 -2.38 0.51 17.36
C MET A 1 -0.87 0.33 17.35
N PHE A 2 -0.07 1.34 17.73
CA PHE A 2 1.40 1.24 17.62
C PHE A 2 1.97 0.02 18.36
N SER A 3 1.63 -0.21 19.61
CA SER A 3 2.03 -1.42 20.38
C SER A 3 1.61 -2.74 19.71
N ALA A 4 0.48 -2.75 18.99
CA ALA A 4 0.04 -3.92 18.24
C ALA A 4 0.89 -4.15 16.97
N MET A 5 1.34 -3.09 16.31
CA MET A 5 2.29 -3.19 15.20
C MET A 5 3.64 -3.76 15.66
N LEU A 6 4.16 -3.28 16.79
CA LEU A 6 5.41 -3.78 17.37
C LEU A 6 5.34 -5.28 17.75
N ARG A 7 4.19 -5.77 18.22
CA ARG A 7 4.02 -7.21 18.54
C ARG A 7 4.06 -8.12 17.32
N ALA A 8 3.67 -7.63 16.16
CA ALA A 8 3.74 -8.40 14.93
C ALA A 8 5.17 -8.56 14.42
N GLU A 9 6.07 -7.65 14.79
CA GLU A 9 7.40 -7.51 14.20
C GLU A 9 8.49 -8.21 15.01
N ASN A 10 9.47 -8.76 14.30
CA ASN A 10 10.76 -9.20 14.83
C ASN A 10 11.87 -8.55 14.01
N PHE A 11 12.24 -7.32 14.37
CA PHE A 11 13.28 -6.56 13.68
C PHE A 11 14.66 -7.19 13.91
N GLN A 12 15.37 -7.46 12.83
CA GLN A 12 16.70 -8.05 12.83
C GLN A 12 17.75 -6.96 12.63
N ARG A 13 18.56 -6.70 13.67
CA ARG A 13 19.66 -5.75 13.61
C ARG A 13 20.80 -6.30 12.77
N MET A 14 21.52 -5.40 12.12
CA MET A 14 22.69 -5.70 11.32
C MET A 14 23.88 -4.91 11.88
N ASP A 15 24.99 -5.59 12.12
CA ASP A 15 26.21 -4.96 12.63
C ASP A 15 26.80 -3.98 11.61
N GLY A 16 27.31 -2.84 12.11
CA GLY A 16 28.00 -1.85 11.30
C GLY A 16 27.13 -0.97 10.40
N ILE A 17 25.82 -1.11 10.43
CA ILE A 17 24.86 -0.24 9.71
C ILE A 17 24.19 0.66 10.73
N ALA A 18 24.03 1.96 10.38
CA ALA A 18 23.22 2.86 11.19
C ALA A 18 21.79 2.33 11.31
N GLN A 19 21.36 2.08 12.52
CA GLN A 19 20.07 1.46 12.83
C GLN A 19 19.06 2.51 13.26
N TYR A 20 17.78 2.13 13.18
CA TYR A 20 16.69 2.91 13.75
C TYR A 20 16.75 2.91 15.27
N GLY A 21 16.13 3.92 15.88
CA GLY A 21 15.89 3.96 17.31
C GLY A 21 15.11 2.74 17.80
N GLU A 22 15.36 2.34 19.04
CA GLU A 22 14.77 1.11 19.60
C GLU A 22 13.25 1.19 19.77
N ASP A 23 12.71 2.38 19.98
CA ASP A 23 11.28 2.60 20.24
C ASP A 23 10.42 2.43 18.99
N GLY A 24 11.01 2.43 17.80
CA GLY A 24 10.30 2.37 16.53
C GLY A 24 10.13 0.97 15.94
N VAL A 25 10.74 -0.06 16.54
CA VAL A 25 10.77 -1.43 16.01
C VAL A 25 10.33 -2.45 17.04
N GLY A 26 9.71 -3.55 16.57
CA GLY A 26 9.26 -4.65 17.42
C GLY A 26 10.24 -5.82 17.44
N TYR A 27 10.21 -6.57 18.54
CA TYR A 27 11.04 -7.77 18.72
C TYR A 27 10.20 -8.96 19.18
N GLY A 28 10.56 -10.16 18.68
CA GLY A 28 9.92 -11.41 19.07
C GLY A 28 8.56 -11.69 18.43
N GLY A 29 8.07 -10.81 17.55
CA GLY A 29 6.88 -11.05 16.74
C GLY A 29 7.10 -12.14 15.69
N PRO A 30 6.04 -12.58 14.99
CA PRO A 30 6.16 -13.61 13.95
C PRO A 30 6.79 -13.10 12.64
N VAL A 31 6.64 -11.82 12.32
CA VAL A 31 7.07 -11.24 11.03
C VAL A 31 8.47 -10.67 11.17
N GLU A 32 9.43 -11.31 10.54
CA GLU A 32 10.81 -10.83 10.55
C GLU A 32 10.99 -9.68 9.56
N THR A 33 11.64 -8.61 10.02
CA THR A 33 11.97 -7.45 9.21
C THR A 33 13.46 -7.13 9.32
N ALA A 34 14.05 -6.63 8.24
CA ALA A 34 15.45 -6.22 8.20
C ALA A 34 15.67 -5.10 7.19
N LEU A 35 16.77 -4.38 7.35
CA LEU A 35 17.26 -3.44 6.35
C LEU A 35 17.88 -4.17 5.16
N ILE A 36 18.07 -3.46 4.06
CA ILE A 36 18.81 -3.97 2.90
C ILE A 36 20.30 -4.12 3.24
N GLU A 37 20.88 -5.30 3.00
CA GLU A 37 22.28 -5.59 3.34
C GLU A 37 23.27 -4.92 2.37
N ASN A 38 23.03 -5.02 1.07
CA ASN A 38 23.94 -4.57 0.02
C ASN A 38 23.18 -3.78 -1.04
N PRO A 39 22.75 -2.54 -0.75
CA PRO A 39 22.03 -1.74 -1.73
C PRO A 39 22.90 -1.49 -2.97
N PRO A 40 22.36 -1.60 -4.20
CA PRO A 40 23.11 -1.26 -5.40
C PRO A 40 23.44 0.25 -5.46
N PRO A 41 24.43 0.67 -6.25
CA PRO A 41 24.93 2.06 -6.25
C PRO A 41 23.85 3.13 -6.43
N HIS A 42 22.84 2.87 -7.27
CA HIS A 42 21.74 3.79 -7.51
C HIS A 42 20.77 3.89 -6.32
N VAL A 43 20.65 2.85 -5.49
CA VAL A 43 19.90 2.91 -4.23
C VAL A 43 20.74 3.56 -3.13
N GLN A 44 22.07 3.31 -3.09
CA GLN A 44 22.99 4.01 -2.18
C GLN A 44 22.98 5.53 -2.40
N ALA A 45 22.80 5.98 -3.64
CA ALA A 45 22.70 7.41 -3.96
C ALA A 45 21.45 8.10 -3.42
N CYS A 46 20.46 7.37 -2.91
CA CYS A 46 19.19 7.91 -2.45
C CYS A 46 19.35 8.95 -1.34
N ILE A 47 19.90 8.55 -0.20
CA ILE A 47 20.05 9.43 0.98
C ILE A 47 20.84 10.69 0.60
N PRO A 48 22.07 10.62 0.05
CA PRO A 48 22.83 11.83 -0.28
C PRO A 48 22.16 12.69 -1.37
N THR A 49 21.38 12.10 -2.28
CA THR A 49 20.60 12.88 -3.26
C THR A 49 19.48 13.67 -2.58
N LEU A 50 18.74 13.04 -1.67
CA LEU A 50 17.67 13.70 -0.93
C LEU A 50 18.21 14.74 0.06
N GLU A 51 19.35 14.49 0.69
CA GLU A 51 20.05 15.48 1.53
C GLU A 51 20.49 16.71 0.72
N SER A 52 20.97 16.52 -0.50
CA SER A 52 21.29 17.62 -1.43
C SER A 52 20.06 18.45 -1.81
N LEU A 53 18.86 17.89 -1.66
CA LEU A 53 17.57 18.57 -1.82
C LEU A 53 17.00 19.12 -0.52
N GLY A 54 17.73 19.01 0.59
CA GLY A 54 17.36 19.55 1.90
C GLY A 54 16.59 18.57 2.80
N LEU A 55 16.45 17.30 2.41
CA LEU A 55 15.77 16.29 3.20
C LEU A 55 16.78 15.50 4.04
N GLN A 56 16.76 15.67 5.34
CA GLN A 56 17.71 15.01 6.24
C GLN A 56 17.38 13.53 6.43
N GLN A 57 18.42 12.72 6.70
CA GLN A 57 18.23 11.35 7.14
C GLN A 57 17.54 11.33 8.50
N ASN A 58 16.54 10.43 8.64
CA ASN A 58 15.80 10.26 9.88
C ASN A 58 15.90 8.81 10.38
N LEU A 59 16.72 8.58 11.40
CA LEU A 59 16.89 7.26 12.01
C LEU A 59 15.74 6.90 12.96
N GLU A 60 14.94 7.88 13.39
CA GLU A 60 13.76 7.68 14.25
C GLU A 60 12.44 7.58 13.45
N SER A 61 12.54 7.41 12.13
CA SER A 61 11.40 7.41 11.22
C SER A 61 10.31 6.35 11.50
N LEU A 62 10.62 5.34 12.29
CA LEU A 62 9.69 4.25 12.61
C LEU A 62 8.90 4.48 13.91
N ASN A 63 9.23 5.48 14.71
CA ASN A 63 8.56 5.76 16.00
C ASN A 63 7.39 6.76 15.92
N GLY A 64 6.94 7.10 14.69
CA GLY A 64 5.79 7.98 14.46
C GLY A 64 6.13 9.29 13.77
N ASP A 65 7.41 9.70 13.66
CA ASP A 65 7.87 10.80 12.83
C ASP A 65 8.62 10.26 11.61
N SER A 66 7.92 10.11 10.50
CA SER A 66 8.50 9.58 9.27
C SER A 66 9.10 10.63 8.35
N LEU A 67 9.01 11.95 8.68
CA LEU A 67 9.58 13.00 7.84
C LEU A 67 11.09 12.86 7.73
N GLY A 68 11.61 12.81 6.50
CA GLY A 68 13.02 12.60 6.23
C GLY A 68 13.28 11.47 5.24
N THR A 69 14.55 11.08 5.10
CA THR A 69 14.97 9.98 4.24
C THR A 69 15.51 8.81 5.05
N MET A 70 15.26 7.59 4.57
CA MET A 70 15.61 6.36 5.29
C MET A 70 15.75 5.17 4.36
N TYR A 71 16.52 4.16 4.75
CA TYR A 71 16.37 2.81 4.22
C TYR A 71 15.17 2.14 4.90
N GLN A 72 14.21 1.69 4.10
CA GLN A 72 13.00 1.06 4.61
C GLN A 72 13.28 -0.40 5.01
N PRO A 73 12.93 -0.81 6.24
CA PRO A 73 12.90 -2.24 6.59
C PRO A 73 11.94 -2.99 5.69
N ALA A 74 12.35 -4.15 5.24
CA ALA A 74 11.52 -5.04 4.44
C ALA A 74 11.22 -6.33 5.22
N THR A 75 10.07 -6.94 4.94
CA THR A 75 9.69 -8.21 5.55
C THR A 75 10.49 -9.36 4.94
N HIS A 76 11.66 -9.62 5.47
CA HIS A 76 12.51 -10.74 5.06
C HIS A 76 13.40 -11.22 6.23
N ARG A 77 13.91 -12.45 6.08
CA ARG A 77 14.80 -13.10 7.04
C ARG A 77 16.25 -12.96 6.62
N LEU A 78 17.10 -12.44 7.49
CA LEU A 78 18.55 -12.42 7.25
C LEU A 78 19.14 -13.83 7.22
N SER A 79 18.56 -14.78 7.97
CA SER A 79 19.11 -16.14 8.11
C SER A 79 19.11 -16.97 6.82
N ASN A 80 18.20 -16.70 5.90
CA ASN A 80 18.05 -17.50 4.66
C ASN A 80 17.53 -16.68 3.47
N HIS A 81 17.48 -15.37 3.60
CA HIS A 81 17.04 -14.42 2.56
C HIS A 81 15.67 -14.71 1.95
N THR A 82 14.76 -15.33 2.71
CA THR A 82 13.38 -15.56 2.29
C THR A 82 12.44 -14.46 2.80
N ARG A 83 11.29 -14.31 2.14
CA ARG A 83 10.26 -13.38 2.61
C ARG A 83 9.63 -13.86 3.91
N SER A 84 9.38 -12.92 4.82
CA SER A 84 8.57 -13.13 6.03
C SER A 84 7.23 -12.44 5.84
N TYR A 85 6.13 -13.11 6.20
CA TYR A 85 4.77 -12.57 6.03
C TYR A 85 3.75 -13.35 6.88
N SER A 86 2.45 -13.15 6.68
CA SER A 86 1.39 -13.68 7.53
C SER A 86 1.41 -15.21 7.74
N VAL A 87 2.01 -15.97 6.82
CA VAL A 87 2.18 -17.42 6.99
C VAL A 87 3.02 -17.78 8.23
N ASP A 88 3.85 -16.87 8.72
CA ASP A 88 4.70 -17.07 9.89
C ASP A 88 3.92 -17.09 11.22
N TYR A 89 2.64 -16.71 11.19
CA TYR A 89 1.72 -16.93 12.30
C TYR A 89 1.27 -18.39 12.44
N ILE A 90 1.26 -19.16 11.34
CA ILE A 90 0.74 -20.55 11.33
C ILE A 90 1.48 -21.46 12.32
N PRO A 91 2.83 -21.48 12.39
CA PRO A 91 3.55 -22.33 13.34
C PRO A 91 3.30 -21.97 14.82
N ARG A 92 2.80 -20.73 15.08
CA ARG A 92 2.47 -20.28 16.43
C ARG A 92 1.04 -20.62 16.85
N ALA A 93 0.20 -21.03 15.90
CA ALA A 93 -1.17 -21.44 16.17
C ALA A 93 -1.20 -22.84 16.78
N GLY A 94 -2.19 -23.10 17.63
CA GLY A 94 -2.43 -24.43 18.21
C GLY A 94 -3.12 -25.40 17.24
N ASN A 95 -3.34 -26.63 17.69
CA ASN A 95 -4.02 -27.69 16.92
C ASN A 95 -5.50 -27.37 16.59
N ASN A 96 -6.02 -26.28 17.12
CA ASN A 96 -7.38 -25.79 16.84
C ASN A 96 -7.50 -24.97 15.55
N LEU A 97 -6.38 -24.67 14.86
CA LEU A 97 -6.39 -24.01 13.56
C LEU A 97 -6.58 -25.04 12.44
N VAL A 98 -7.63 -24.85 11.62
CA VAL A 98 -7.85 -25.62 10.40
C VAL A 98 -7.77 -24.69 9.20
N ILE A 99 -6.89 -24.98 8.24
CA ILE A 99 -6.72 -24.21 7.02
C ILE A 99 -7.29 -25.03 5.86
N LEU A 100 -8.16 -24.43 5.07
CA LEU A 100 -8.75 -25.01 3.87
C LEU A 100 -8.18 -24.30 2.62
N PRO A 101 -7.05 -24.73 2.08
CA PRO A 101 -6.49 -24.14 0.87
C PRO A 101 -7.37 -24.45 -0.35
N ASN A 102 -7.25 -23.62 -1.40
CA ASN A 102 -8.02 -23.75 -2.65
C ASN A 102 -9.54 -23.79 -2.45
N THR A 103 -10.03 -23.11 -1.39
CA THR A 103 -11.43 -23.10 -1.02
C THR A 103 -11.95 -21.65 -1.06
N SER A 104 -12.86 -21.38 -1.99
CA SER A 104 -13.45 -20.05 -2.18
C SER A 104 -14.81 -19.94 -1.49
N VAL A 105 -15.04 -18.83 -0.78
CA VAL A 105 -16.31 -18.49 -0.15
C VAL A 105 -17.21 -17.76 -1.16
N SER A 106 -18.48 -18.15 -1.24
CA SER A 106 -19.47 -17.50 -2.10
C SER A 106 -20.25 -16.40 -1.36
N ARG A 107 -20.61 -16.63 -0.11
CA ARG A 107 -21.35 -15.68 0.73
C ARG A 107 -21.34 -16.05 2.21
N ILE A 108 -21.77 -15.12 3.05
CA ILE A 108 -22.03 -15.33 4.49
C ILE A 108 -23.45 -15.88 4.63
N HIS A 109 -23.59 -16.92 5.43
CA HIS A 109 -24.89 -17.50 5.77
C HIS A 109 -25.57 -16.64 6.85
N MET A 110 -26.75 -16.14 6.56
CA MET A 110 -27.50 -15.23 7.43
C MET A 110 -28.81 -15.87 7.87
N ASN A 111 -29.10 -15.83 9.19
CA ASN A 111 -30.42 -16.09 9.75
C ASN A 111 -30.98 -14.77 10.32
N GLY A 112 -31.87 -14.12 9.58
CA GLY A 112 -32.26 -12.74 9.84
C GLY A 112 -31.07 -11.82 9.81
N THR A 113 -30.75 -11.15 10.93
CA THR A 113 -29.60 -10.25 11.11
C THR A 113 -28.39 -10.92 11.75
N THR A 114 -28.34 -12.25 11.85
CA THR A 114 -27.24 -12.98 12.51
C THR A 114 -26.47 -13.78 11.49
N ALA A 115 -25.15 -13.59 11.43
CA ALA A 115 -24.26 -14.45 10.68
C ALA A 115 -24.11 -15.80 11.40
N THR A 116 -24.35 -16.89 10.68
CA THR A 116 -24.35 -18.26 11.21
C THR A 116 -23.30 -19.16 10.60
N GLY A 117 -22.57 -18.68 9.59
CA GLY A 117 -21.55 -19.45 8.88
C GLY A 117 -21.26 -18.86 7.51
N ILE A 118 -20.66 -19.67 6.66
CA ILE A 118 -20.31 -19.33 5.27
C ILE A 118 -20.77 -20.41 4.32
N GLU A 119 -21.06 -20.03 3.07
CA GLU A 119 -21.29 -20.93 1.95
C GLU A 119 -20.05 -20.90 1.03
N LEU A 120 -19.56 -22.04 0.62
CA LEU A 120 -18.46 -22.19 -0.31
C LEU A 120 -18.96 -22.19 -1.75
N GLN A 121 -18.08 -21.92 -2.71
CA GLN A 121 -18.46 -21.93 -4.13
C GLN A 121 -18.84 -23.32 -4.65
N ASP A 122 -18.44 -24.41 -3.98
CA ASP A 122 -18.85 -25.77 -4.29
C ASP A 122 -20.19 -26.19 -3.64
N GLY A 123 -20.89 -25.26 -2.96
CA GLY A 123 -22.19 -25.45 -2.32
C GLY A 123 -22.13 -26.00 -0.88
N ARG A 124 -20.96 -26.34 -0.37
CA ARG A 124 -20.80 -26.73 1.05
C ARG A 124 -21.02 -25.54 1.98
N THR A 125 -21.57 -25.81 3.17
CA THR A 125 -21.74 -24.80 4.22
C THR A 125 -20.86 -25.14 5.43
N ILE A 126 -20.23 -24.11 6.00
CA ILE A 126 -19.48 -24.21 7.25
C ILE A 126 -20.18 -23.31 8.27
N ASN A 127 -20.69 -23.91 9.35
CA ASN A 127 -21.36 -23.17 10.41
C ASN A 127 -20.37 -22.57 11.40
N ALA A 128 -20.58 -21.33 11.81
CA ALA A 128 -19.84 -20.67 12.85
C ALA A 128 -20.56 -20.82 14.20
N ARG A 129 -19.86 -21.28 15.23
CA ARG A 129 -20.40 -21.41 16.59
C ARG A 129 -20.39 -20.10 17.37
N LYS A 130 -19.44 -19.20 17.07
CA LYS A 130 -19.31 -17.90 17.72
C LYS A 130 -19.55 -16.79 16.72
N GLU A 131 -18.64 -16.56 15.82
CA GLU A 131 -18.75 -15.49 14.83
C GLU A 131 -18.05 -15.83 13.50
N VAL A 132 -18.35 -15.08 12.47
CA VAL A 132 -17.64 -15.05 11.19
C VAL A 132 -16.74 -13.81 11.19
N ILE A 133 -15.47 -13.98 10.82
CA ILE A 133 -14.49 -12.89 10.66
C ILE A 133 -14.13 -12.81 9.18
N LEU A 134 -14.39 -11.66 8.59
CA LEU A 134 -14.13 -11.39 7.18
C LEU A 134 -12.78 -10.68 7.06
N SER A 135 -11.83 -11.31 6.35
CA SER A 135 -10.48 -10.79 6.12
C SER A 135 -10.06 -10.99 4.66
N ALA A 136 -10.98 -10.69 3.73
CA ALA A 136 -10.78 -10.90 2.31
C ALA A 136 -10.12 -9.71 1.58
N GLY A 137 -9.76 -8.65 2.34
CA GLY A 137 -9.12 -7.44 1.85
C GLY A 137 -10.09 -6.45 1.23
N SER A 138 -9.58 -5.25 0.94
CA SER A 138 -10.40 -4.09 0.52
C SER A 138 -11.20 -4.29 -0.77
N LEU A 139 -10.84 -5.25 -1.59
CA LEU A 139 -11.56 -5.53 -2.84
C LEU A 139 -12.61 -6.66 -2.70
N LEU A 140 -12.41 -7.58 -1.76
CA LEU A 140 -13.29 -8.76 -1.67
C LEU A 140 -14.16 -8.78 -0.41
N SER A 141 -13.78 -8.12 0.67
CA SER A 141 -14.63 -8.02 1.87
C SER A 141 -15.95 -7.30 1.59
N PRO A 142 -15.99 -6.12 0.93
CA PRO A 142 -17.25 -5.49 0.55
C PRO A 142 -18.06 -6.35 -0.42
N LYS A 143 -17.41 -7.02 -1.38
CA LYS A 143 -18.06 -7.95 -2.30
C LYS A 143 -18.80 -9.08 -1.56
N LEU A 144 -18.17 -9.70 -0.56
CA LEU A 144 -18.79 -10.77 0.23
C LEU A 144 -19.96 -10.27 1.08
N LEU A 145 -19.88 -9.04 1.62
CA LEU A 145 -21.01 -8.41 2.30
C LEU A 145 -22.19 -8.22 1.34
N GLU A 146 -21.97 -7.65 0.15
CA GLU A 146 -23.01 -7.43 -0.85
C GLU A 146 -23.62 -8.75 -1.36
N LEU A 147 -22.81 -9.77 -1.67
CA LEU A 147 -23.29 -11.10 -2.04
C LEU A 147 -24.16 -11.76 -0.96
N SER A 148 -24.01 -11.30 0.29
CA SER A 148 -24.78 -11.78 1.45
C SER A 148 -26.04 -10.95 1.73
N GLY A 149 -26.32 -9.93 0.91
CA GLY A 149 -27.47 -9.03 1.07
C GLY A 149 -27.21 -7.86 2.03
N ILE A 150 -25.94 -7.54 2.33
CA ILE A 150 -25.52 -6.44 3.22
C ILE A 150 -24.91 -5.34 2.36
N GLY A 151 -25.60 -4.22 2.18
CA GLY A 151 -25.11 -3.13 1.33
C GLY A 151 -26.22 -2.19 0.87
N ARG A 152 -25.87 -1.34 -0.09
CA ARG A 152 -26.77 -0.35 -0.68
C ARG A 152 -27.79 -1.01 -1.59
N LYS A 153 -29.09 -0.69 -1.39
CA LYS A 153 -30.19 -1.31 -2.14
C LYS A 153 -30.00 -1.26 -3.66
N ILE A 154 -29.59 -0.13 -4.22
CA ILE A 154 -29.44 0.00 -5.68
C ILE A 154 -28.35 -0.91 -6.26
N VAL A 155 -27.32 -1.25 -5.48
CA VAL A 155 -26.25 -2.19 -5.89
C VAL A 155 -26.79 -3.61 -5.88
N LEU A 156 -27.48 -3.99 -4.80
CA LEU A 156 -28.03 -5.32 -4.60
C LEU A 156 -29.15 -5.62 -5.62
N ASP A 157 -30.06 -4.67 -5.88
CA ASP A 157 -31.14 -4.81 -6.86
C ASP A 157 -30.59 -5.07 -8.28
N LYS A 158 -29.51 -4.37 -8.69
CA LYS A 158 -28.88 -4.62 -9.99
C LYS A 158 -28.33 -6.03 -10.14
N ALA A 159 -27.94 -6.65 -9.04
CA ALA A 159 -27.48 -8.04 -8.99
C ALA A 159 -28.59 -9.04 -8.67
N SER A 160 -29.85 -8.60 -8.50
CA SER A 160 -30.99 -9.43 -8.09
C SER A 160 -30.76 -10.13 -6.76
N ILE A 161 -30.14 -9.43 -5.79
CA ILE A 161 -29.89 -9.89 -4.42
C ILE A 161 -30.85 -9.16 -3.47
N ASP A 162 -31.58 -9.93 -2.66
CA ASP A 162 -32.47 -9.38 -1.64
C ASP A 162 -31.67 -8.67 -0.55
N GLN A 163 -31.97 -7.39 -0.32
CA GLN A 163 -31.34 -6.64 0.76
C GLN A 163 -31.83 -7.15 2.12
N LYS A 164 -30.89 -7.59 2.95
CA LYS A 164 -31.13 -8.01 4.35
C LYS A 164 -30.80 -6.90 5.32
N ILE A 165 -29.70 -6.17 5.05
CA ILE A 165 -29.23 -5.07 5.88
C ILE A 165 -28.93 -3.87 4.98
N ASP A 166 -29.56 -2.75 5.27
CA ASP A 166 -29.25 -1.48 4.63
C ASP A 166 -28.01 -0.86 5.26
N LEU A 167 -26.90 -0.99 4.54
CA LEU A 167 -25.57 -0.49 4.96
C LEU A 167 -24.87 0.13 3.76
N PRO A 168 -25.24 1.38 3.40
CA PRO A 168 -24.82 2.01 2.14
C PRO A 168 -23.32 2.34 2.06
N GLY A 169 -22.57 2.28 3.18
CA GLY A 169 -21.13 2.45 3.19
C GLY A 169 -20.32 1.26 2.65
N VAL A 170 -20.96 0.08 2.52
CA VAL A 170 -20.26 -1.10 1.96
C VAL A 170 -19.83 -0.83 0.53
N GLY A 171 -18.54 -1.04 0.27
CA GLY A 171 -17.91 -0.83 -1.02
C GLY A 171 -17.60 0.62 -1.38
N GLU A 172 -18.02 1.58 -0.58
CA GLU A 172 -17.72 3.01 -0.78
C GLU A 172 -16.40 3.40 -0.10
N ASN A 173 -15.96 4.64 -0.29
CA ASN A 173 -14.76 5.20 0.33
C ASN A 173 -13.46 4.47 -0.03
N LEU A 174 -13.38 3.80 -1.20
CA LEU A 174 -12.11 3.24 -1.69
C LEU A 174 -11.08 4.35 -1.82
N GLN A 175 -9.98 4.22 -1.12
CA GLN A 175 -8.82 5.10 -1.21
C GLN A 175 -7.57 4.29 -1.54
N ASP A 176 -6.62 4.93 -2.22
CA ASP A 176 -5.31 4.37 -2.54
C ASP A 176 -4.31 5.52 -2.68
N HIS A 177 -3.03 5.29 -2.45
CA HIS A 177 -2.00 6.27 -2.79
C HIS A 177 -1.86 6.40 -4.31
N LEU A 178 -1.84 7.63 -4.80
CA LEU A 178 -1.64 7.90 -6.23
C LEU A 178 -0.16 7.79 -6.57
N ARG A 179 0.19 6.75 -7.33
CA ARG A 179 1.57 6.52 -7.77
C ARG A 179 1.85 7.16 -9.12
N ILE A 180 2.99 7.85 -9.19
CA ILE A 180 3.62 8.28 -10.44
C ILE A 180 5.11 7.94 -10.40
N GLN A 181 5.76 7.80 -11.54
CA GLN A 181 7.17 7.44 -11.62
C GLN A 181 7.92 8.23 -12.67
N THR A 182 9.26 8.25 -12.57
CA THR A 182 10.20 8.58 -13.63
C THR A 182 11.27 7.48 -13.69
N THR A 183 11.74 7.14 -14.89
CA THR A 183 12.64 6.00 -15.09
C THR A 183 13.90 6.44 -15.83
N TYR A 184 15.05 5.97 -15.37
CA TYR A 184 16.38 6.34 -15.85
C TYR A 184 17.15 5.10 -16.29
N GLY A 185 17.66 5.11 -17.51
CA GLY A 185 18.57 4.05 -18.01
C GLY A 185 19.95 4.20 -17.38
N LEU A 186 20.36 3.21 -16.58
CA LEU A 186 21.62 3.22 -15.84
C LEU A 186 22.83 3.15 -16.77
N GLN A 187 23.99 3.58 -16.27
CA GLN A 187 25.25 3.40 -16.97
C GLN A 187 25.56 1.90 -17.17
N PRO A 188 26.26 1.51 -18.26
CA PRO A 188 26.48 0.10 -18.60
C PRO A 188 27.22 -0.72 -17.56
N ASN A 189 28.01 -0.08 -16.71
CA ASN A 189 28.77 -0.71 -15.60
C ASN A 189 27.94 -0.90 -14.32
N ILE A 190 26.69 -0.44 -14.30
CA ILE A 190 25.81 -0.58 -13.13
C ILE A 190 24.83 -1.72 -13.39
N THR A 191 24.88 -2.74 -12.54
CA THR A 191 23.94 -3.86 -12.57
C THR A 191 22.78 -3.60 -11.63
N GLY A 192 21.55 -3.85 -12.10
CA GLY A 192 20.33 -3.81 -11.32
C GLY A 192 19.51 -5.08 -11.51
N LEU A 193 18.34 -5.15 -10.89
CA LEU A 193 17.43 -6.31 -10.94
C LEU A 193 16.94 -6.66 -12.36
N ASP A 194 16.98 -5.72 -13.31
CA ASP A 194 16.54 -5.99 -14.67
C ASP A 194 17.38 -7.06 -15.37
N VAL A 195 18.64 -7.27 -14.96
CA VAL A 195 19.47 -8.34 -15.51
C VAL A 195 18.83 -9.71 -15.36
N LEU A 196 18.04 -9.93 -14.31
CA LEU A 196 17.29 -11.18 -14.08
C LEU A 196 16.17 -11.40 -15.09
N ARG A 197 15.71 -10.34 -15.78
CA ARG A 197 14.64 -10.39 -16.78
C ARG A 197 15.15 -10.75 -18.16
N TYR A 198 16.30 -10.20 -18.56
CA TYR A 198 16.80 -10.34 -19.93
C TYR A 198 17.98 -11.30 -20.07
N ASN A 199 18.68 -11.66 -18.99
CA ASN A 199 19.83 -12.55 -19.02
C ASN A 199 19.54 -13.83 -18.20
N GLN A 200 18.99 -14.85 -18.88
CA GLN A 200 18.58 -16.11 -18.27
C GLN A 200 19.77 -16.86 -17.62
N THR A 201 20.96 -16.78 -18.22
CA THR A 201 22.18 -17.38 -17.64
C THR A 201 22.53 -16.74 -16.32
N ARG A 202 22.53 -15.39 -16.26
CA ARG A 202 22.78 -14.67 -15.01
C ARG A 202 21.69 -14.95 -13.98
N ALA A 203 20.42 -14.96 -14.39
CA ALA A 203 19.31 -15.28 -13.49
C ALA A 203 19.45 -16.67 -12.86
N ALA A 204 19.89 -17.70 -13.64
CA ALA A 204 20.12 -19.04 -13.11
C ALA A 204 21.29 -19.06 -12.10
N ILE A 205 22.39 -18.36 -12.38
CA ILE A 205 23.53 -18.24 -11.46
C ILE A 205 23.09 -17.56 -10.15
N GLU A 206 22.38 -16.45 -10.23
CA GLU A 206 21.89 -15.71 -9.07
C GLU A 206 20.91 -16.55 -8.22
N LEU A 207 20.04 -17.34 -8.87
CA LEU A 207 19.12 -18.24 -8.17
C LEU A 207 19.87 -19.35 -7.43
N GLU A 208 20.93 -19.88 -8.01
CA GLU A 208 21.76 -20.91 -7.35
C GLU A 208 22.53 -20.32 -6.16
N LEU A 209 23.12 -19.13 -6.31
CA LEU A 209 23.77 -18.42 -5.19
C LEU A 209 22.78 -18.22 -4.03
N TRP A 210 21.54 -17.76 -4.33
CA TRP A 210 20.51 -17.60 -3.32
C TRP A 210 20.15 -18.92 -2.62
N ARG A 211 20.01 -20.03 -3.37
CA ARG A 211 19.74 -21.37 -2.80
C ARG A 211 20.83 -21.86 -1.88
N GLN A 212 22.05 -21.43 -2.12
CA GLN A 212 23.24 -21.76 -1.30
C GLN A 212 23.43 -20.78 -0.12
N GLY A 213 22.51 -19.83 0.10
CA GLY A 213 22.62 -18.81 1.14
C GLY A 213 23.73 -17.80 0.89
N GLN A 214 24.18 -17.65 -0.36
CA GLN A 214 25.20 -16.69 -0.76
C GLN A 214 24.56 -15.39 -1.24
N THR A 215 25.35 -14.28 -1.18
CA THR A 215 24.90 -12.98 -1.70
C THR A 215 24.43 -13.08 -3.15
N SER A 216 23.21 -12.65 -3.41
CA SER A 216 22.55 -12.77 -4.69
C SER A 216 21.58 -11.61 -4.94
N LEU A 217 21.31 -11.30 -6.21
CA LEU A 217 20.29 -10.33 -6.59
C LEU A 217 18.86 -10.75 -6.16
N TYR A 218 18.61 -12.04 -5.89
CA TYR A 218 17.32 -12.52 -5.39
C TYR A 218 17.06 -12.21 -3.91
N GLN A 219 18.09 -11.86 -3.14
CA GLN A 219 17.92 -11.44 -1.74
C GLN A 219 17.53 -9.97 -1.59
N TYR A 220 17.60 -9.17 -2.66
CA TYR A 220 17.22 -7.76 -2.62
C TYR A 220 15.79 -7.60 -2.12
N SER A 221 15.59 -6.90 -1.03
CA SER A 221 14.32 -6.84 -0.33
C SER A 221 13.90 -5.45 0.10
N GLY A 222 14.68 -4.43 -0.17
CA GLY A 222 14.41 -3.10 0.34
C GLY A 222 14.69 -1.98 -0.66
N SER A 223 14.23 -0.79 -0.28
CA SER A 223 14.42 0.45 -1.01
C SER A 223 14.76 1.57 -0.05
N CYS A 224 15.21 2.68 -0.57
CA CYS A 224 15.33 3.92 0.18
C CYS A 224 14.09 4.78 -0.07
N TYR A 225 13.54 5.34 1.00
CA TYR A 225 12.35 6.17 1.00
C TYR A 225 12.67 7.57 1.48
N GLY A 226 11.88 8.54 1.00
CA GLY A 226 11.77 9.87 1.57
C GLY A 226 10.30 10.20 1.82
N PHE A 227 10.02 10.81 2.98
CA PHE A 227 8.71 11.34 3.31
C PHE A 227 8.79 12.85 3.51
N LEU A 228 7.93 13.58 2.82
CA LEU A 228 8.07 15.03 2.65
C LEU A 228 6.75 15.75 2.82
N LYS A 229 6.85 17.04 3.15
CA LYS A 229 5.75 18.00 3.07
C LYS A 229 5.79 18.75 1.73
N TRP A 230 4.63 19.17 1.22
CA TRP A 230 4.58 19.92 -0.03
C TRP A 230 5.37 21.22 0.00
N HIS A 231 5.48 21.88 1.15
CA HIS A 231 6.26 23.13 1.25
C HIS A 231 7.78 22.92 1.05
N THR A 232 8.27 21.68 1.21
CA THR A 232 9.69 21.34 0.95
C THR A 232 9.94 20.94 -0.50
N THR A 233 8.90 20.54 -1.25
CA THR A 233 9.03 19.95 -2.58
C THR A 233 8.51 20.83 -3.70
N ALA A 234 7.32 21.39 -3.50
CA ALA A 234 6.63 22.18 -4.49
C ALA A 234 6.85 23.68 -4.24
N GLY A 235 7.43 24.39 -5.20
CA GLY A 235 7.57 25.85 -5.15
C GLY A 235 6.24 26.62 -5.00
N ASN A 236 5.09 25.91 -5.00
CA ASN A 236 3.75 26.48 -4.93
C ASN A 236 2.81 25.66 -4.02
N SER A 237 3.24 25.38 -2.78
CA SER A 237 2.41 24.67 -1.79
C SER A 237 1.09 25.39 -1.47
N SER A 238 1.06 26.73 -1.56
CA SER A 238 -0.16 27.53 -1.39
C SER A 238 -1.22 27.23 -2.46
N ARG A 239 -0.81 26.93 -3.71
CA ARG A 239 -1.73 26.52 -4.77
C ARG A 239 -2.35 25.16 -4.45
N LEU A 240 -1.55 24.20 -3.99
CA LEU A 240 -2.07 22.87 -3.60
C LEU A 240 -3.08 23.00 -2.45
N LEU A 241 -2.78 23.80 -1.44
CA LEU A 241 -3.73 24.04 -0.33
C LEU A 241 -5.02 24.72 -0.83
N HIS A 242 -4.93 25.68 -1.75
CA HIS A 242 -6.11 26.31 -2.36
C HIS A 242 -6.96 25.26 -3.11
N LEU A 243 -6.35 24.42 -3.93
CA LEU A 243 -7.04 23.35 -4.65
C LEU A 243 -7.68 22.33 -3.69
N ALA A 244 -6.96 21.93 -2.64
CA ALA A 244 -7.49 21.03 -1.61
C ALA A 244 -8.77 21.61 -0.97
N LYS A 245 -8.76 22.89 -0.60
CA LYS A 245 -9.94 23.58 -0.07
C LYS A 245 -11.10 23.66 -1.05
N SER A 246 -10.84 23.71 -2.36
CA SER A 246 -11.89 23.77 -3.39
C SER A 246 -12.55 22.43 -3.70
N VAL A 247 -11.88 21.32 -3.40
CA VAL A 247 -12.38 19.95 -3.69
C VAL A 247 -12.90 19.22 -2.46
N ALA A 248 -12.46 19.62 -1.28
CA ALA A 248 -12.89 19.03 -0.02
C ALA A 248 -14.35 19.35 0.30
N ASP A 249 -15.08 18.34 0.76
CA ASP A 249 -16.40 18.50 1.35
C ASP A 249 -16.24 18.89 2.84
N PRO A 250 -16.61 20.11 3.25
CA PRO A 250 -16.45 20.55 4.63
C PRO A 250 -17.36 19.79 5.62
N THR A 251 -18.39 19.11 5.16
CA THR A 251 -19.26 18.29 5.99
C THR A 251 -18.67 16.91 6.24
N ASN A 252 -17.76 16.43 5.39
CA ASN A 252 -17.13 15.13 5.49
C ASN A 252 -15.95 15.14 6.48
N ALA A 253 -15.97 14.25 7.48
CA ALA A 253 -14.95 14.18 8.51
C ALA A 253 -13.56 13.82 7.95
N ILE A 254 -13.49 12.96 6.94
CA ILE A 254 -12.23 12.54 6.29
C ILE A 254 -11.60 13.71 5.55
N ASP A 255 -12.38 14.49 4.81
CA ASP A 255 -11.87 15.63 4.06
C ASP A 255 -11.39 16.76 4.99
N ARG A 256 -12.11 17.01 6.10
CA ARG A 256 -11.63 17.93 7.14
C ARG A 256 -10.29 17.51 7.72
N MET A 257 -10.10 16.19 7.98
CA MET A 257 -8.84 15.67 8.49
C MET A 257 -7.71 15.85 7.46
N LYS A 258 -7.94 15.51 6.17
CA LYS A 258 -6.95 15.73 5.09
C LYS A 258 -6.57 17.20 4.97
N LEU A 259 -7.53 18.12 5.06
CA LEU A 259 -7.25 19.56 5.06
C LEU A 259 -6.42 19.99 6.27
N SER A 260 -6.65 19.42 7.45
CA SER A 260 -5.84 19.74 8.63
C SER A 260 -4.38 19.33 8.45
N PHE A 261 -4.11 18.16 7.86
CA PHE A 261 -2.75 17.71 7.57
C PHE A 261 -2.01 18.65 6.62
N LEU A 262 -2.70 19.16 5.59
CA LEU A 262 -2.13 20.06 4.59
C LEU A 262 -1.96 21.50 5.10
N SER A 263 -2.86 21.97 5.97
CA SER A 263 -2.88 23.38 6.43
C SER A 263 -2.04 23.63 7.66
N GLU A 264 -1.68 22.59 8.43
CA GLU A 264 -0.87 22.72 9.64
C GLU A 264 0.62 22.61 9.30
N PRO A 265 1.41 23.71 9.34
CA PRO A 265 2.82 23.69 8.94
C PRO A 265 3.69 22.83 9.85
N THR A 266 3.29 22.63 11.09
CA THR A 266 4.02 21.82 12.09
C THR A 266 3.57 20.37 12.11
N SER A 267 2.62 19.99 11.25
CA SER A 267 2.17 18.61 11.14
C SER A 267 3.31 17.69 10.69
N LEU A 268 3.56 16.63 11.47
CA LEU A 268 4.51 15.57 11.13
C LEU A 268 3.94 14.56 10.09
N THR A 269 2.71 14.76 9.66
CA THR A 269 2.05 13.91 8.66
C THR A 269 2.60 14.19 7.26
N PRO A 270 3.32 13.27 6.61
CA PRO A 270 3.84 13.47 5.26
C PRO A 270 2.73 13.65 4.21
N ASP A 271 3.01 14.48 3.21
CA ASP A 271 2.12 14.70 2.07
C ASP A 271 2.54 13.88 0.84
N LEU A 272 3.82 13.55 0.75
CA LEU A 272 4.44 12.87 -0.38
C LEU A 272 5.43 11.82 0.13
N GLN A 273 5.36 10.61 -0.41
CA GLN A 273 6.41 9.60 -0.33
C GLN A 273 7.18 9.57 -1.63
N VAL A 274 8.51 9.41 -1.56
CA VAL A 274 9.36 9.10 -2.71
C VAL A 274 10.13 7.82 -2.45
N VAL A 275 10.37 7.03 -3.50
CA VAL A 275 11.02 5.71 -3.42
C VAL A 275 12.06 5.59 -4.52
N PHE A 276 13.25 5.12 -4.18
CA PHE A 276 14.27 4.71 -5.12
C PHE A 276 14.13 3.20 -5.39
N GLY A 277 13.60 2.87 -6.56
CA GLY A 277 13.40 1.49 -6.98
C GLY A 277 14.51 0.99 -7.89
N ASP A 278 14.97 -0.24 -7.66
CA ASP A 278 15.87 -0.95 -8.55
C ASP A 278 15.09 -1.66 -9.67
N GLY A 279 15.47 -1.39 -10.89
CA GLY A 279 14.84 -1.93 -12.09
C GLY A 279 13.77 -1.02 -12.71
N TYR A 280 13.25 -1.48 -13.83
CA TYR A 280 12.12 -0.84 -14.53
C TYR A 280 10.80 -1.17 -13.84
N ILE A 281 10.16 -0.16 -13.27
CA ILE A 281 8.86 -0.26 -12.56
C ILE A 281 7.80 0.65 -13.24
N GLY A 282 8.02 1.01 -14.51
CA GLY A 282 7.09 1.83 -15.27
C GLY A 282 5.80 1.06 -15.66
N THR A 283 4.74 1.80 -15.97
CA THR A 283 3.42 1.25 -16.33
C THR A 283 3.41 0.53 -17.66
N ARG A 284 4.37 0.84 -18.55
CA ARG A 284 4.49 0.24 -19.90
C ARG A 284 5.15 -1.15 -19.92
N GLY A 285 5.64 -1.63 -18.77
CA GLY A 285 6.42 -2.87 -18.67
C GLY A 285 7.87 -2.70 -19.12
N TYR A 286 8.72 -3.67 -18.76
CA TYR A 286 10.12 -3.68 -19.20
C TYR A 286 10.21 -3.71 -20.75
N PRO A 287 11.14 -2.94 -21.37
CA PRO A 287 11.24 -2.87 -22.82
C PRO A 287 11.35 -4.24 -23.50
N SER A 288 10.61 -4.44 -24.58
CA SER A 288 10.63 -5.69 -25.35
C SER A 288 11.96 -5.88 -26.09
N ASN A 289 12.28 -7.15 -26.41
CA ASN A 289 13.51 -7.52 -27.10
C ASN A 289 13.66 -6.91 -28.52
N THR A 290 12.61 -6.29 -29.05
CA THR A 290 12.63 -5.58 -30.34
C THR A 290 12.98 -4.10 -30.20
N THR A 291 13.20 -3.59 -28.99
CA THR A 291 13.46 -2.17 -28.74
C THR A 291 14.89 -1.93 -28.27
N SER A 292 15.40 -0.72 -28.47
CA SER A 292 16.74 -0.29 -28.03
C SER A 292 16.89 -0.19 -26.49
N GLY A 293 15.79 -0.28 -25.77
CA GLY A 293 15.76 -0.32 -24.29
C GLY A 293 16.00 -1.71 -23.70
N TYR A 294 15.82 -2.77 -24.50
CA TYR A 294 16.04 -4.14 -24.04
C TYR A 294 17.49 -4.42 -23.68
N GLY A 295 17.71 -5.27 -22.67
CA GLY A 295 19.05 -5.66 -22.21
C GLY A 295 19.78 -4.59 -21.39
N LYS A 296 19.07 -3.57 -20.92
CA LYS A 296 19.60 -2.49 -20.06
C LYS A 296 19.04 -2.58 -18.66
N ASN A 297 19.79 -2.01 -17.70
CA ASN A 297 19.33 -1.82 -16.33
C ASN A 297 18.74 -0.42 -16.16
N TYR A 298 17.76 -0.31 -15.32
CA TYR A 298 17.05 0.93 -15.01
C TYR A 298 17.02 1.17 -13.51
N ALA A 299 16.90 2.43 -13.13
CA ALA A 299 16.41 2.85 -11.83
C ALA A 299 15.09 3.58 -12.03
N THR A 300 14.09 3.28 -11.22
CA THR A 300 12.80 3.96 -11.26
C THR A 300 12.60 4.73 -9.96
N LEU A 301 12.42 6.03 -10.06
CA LEU A 301 11.98 6.86 -8.96
C LEU A 301 10.46 6.86 -8.95
N LEU A 302 9.86 6.56 -7.79
CA LEU A 302 8.40 6.55 -7.62
C LEU A 302 8.00 7.61 -6.61
N ALA A 303 6.83 8.19 -6.81
CA ALA A 303 6.21 9.05 -5.82
C ALA A 303 4.79 8.59 -5.52
N GLY A 304 4.38 8.72 -4.26
CA GLY A 304 3.03 8.47 -3.77
C GLY A 304 2.45 9.71 -3.11
N VAL A 305 1.34 10.23 -3.66
CA VAL A 305 0.55 11.26 -2.97
C VAL A 305 -0.16 10.60 -1.80
N MET A 306 0.14 11.05 -0.56
CA MET A 306 -0.28 10.34 0.66
C MET A 306 -1.77 10.52 0.99
N HIS A 307 -2.35 11.70 0.71
CA HIS A 307 -3.74 12.00 1.07
C HIS A 307 -4.54 12.53 -0.12
N PRO A 308 -4.79 11.72 -1.17
CA PRO A 308 -5.63 12.14 -2.29
C PRO A 308 -7.08 12.37 -1.81
N PHE A 309 -7.78 13.32 -2.44
CA PHE A 309 -9.19 13.59 -2.14
C PHE A 309 -10.16 12.69 -2.93
N ALA A 310 -9.70 12.08 -4.02
CA ALA A 310 -10.51 11.10 -4.73
C ALA A 310 -10.88 9.93 -3.81
N ARG A 311 -12.13 9.55 -3.86
CA ARG A 311 -12.69 8.36 -3.20
C ARG A 311 -13.54 7.60 -4.19
N GLY A 312 -13.20 6.36 -4.38
CA GLY A 312 -13.85 5.45 -5.30
C GLY A 312 -14.75 4.43 -4.63
N SER A 313 -15.04 3.36 -5.35
CA SER A 313 -15.90 2.28 -4.85
C SER A 313 -15.49 0.91 -5.39
N VAL A 314 -15.96 -0.13 -4.70
CA VAL A 314 -15.84 -1.54 -5.09
C VAL A 314 -17.18 -2.21 -4.88
N HIS A 315 -17.83 -2.62 -5.95
CA HIS A 315 -19.15 -3.25 -5.88
C HIS A 315 -19.22 -4.54 -6.68
N ILE A 316 -20.16 -5.40 -6.33
CA ILE A 316 -20.45 -6.61 -7.12
C ILE A 316 -20.87 -6.25 -8.55
N SER A 317 -20.41 -7.06 -9.51
CA SER A 317 -20.86 -6.96 -10.90
C SER A 317 -22.09 -7.82 -11.19
N SER A 318 -22.36 -8.83 -10.36
CA SER A 318 -23.49 -9.76 -10.44
C SER A 318 -23.61 -10.60 -9.16
N ALA A 319 -24.62 -11.43 -9.06
CA ALA A 319 -24.78 -12.43 -7.97
C ALA A 319 -23.76 -13.59 -8.05
N ASN A 320 -22.99 -13.70 -9.12
CA ASN A 320 -21.97 -14.75 -9.27
C ASN A 320 -20.74 -14.45 -8.41
N ALA A 321 -20.48 -15.25 -7.40
CA ALA A 321 -19.35 -15.09 -6.51
C ALA A 321 -17.99 -15.21 -7.21
N SER A 322 -17.89 -15.89 -8.36
CA SER A 322 -16.67 -16.00 -9.15
C SER A 322 -16.39 -14.76 -10.04
N ALA A 323 -17.41 -13.92 -10.28
CA ALA A 323 -17.23 -12.71 -11.08
C ALA A 323 -16.36 -11.69 -10.35
N ALA A 324 -15.48 -11.01 -11.08
CA ALA A 324 -14.69 -9.91 -10.52
C ALA A 324 -15.62 -8.74 -10.09
N PRO A 325 -15.31 -8.05 -8.99
CA PRO A 325 -16.03 -6.83 -8.64
C PRO A 325 -15.74 -5.72 -9.66
N ILE A 326 -16.63 -4.74 -9.72
CA ILE A 326 -16.41 -3.46 -10.39
C ILE A 326 -15.57 -2.61 -9.43
N ILE A 327 -14.39 -2.21 -9.86
CA ILE A 327 -13.46 -1.37 -9.10
C ILE A 327 -13.37 -0.02 -9.81
N ASP A 328 -13.85 1.03 -9.16
CA ASP A 328 -13.73 2.41 -9.64
C ASP A 328 -12.89 3.24 -8.63
N PRO A 329 -11.59 3.37 -8.80
CA PRO A 329 -10.74 4.08 -7.85
C PRO A 329 -10.83 5.60 -7.98
N ARG A 330 -11.37 6.15 -9.07
CA ARG A 330 -11.50 7.58 -9.37
C ARG A 330 -10.18 8.35 -9.28
N TYR A 331 -9.06 7.74 -9.64
CA TYR A 331 -7.75 8.40 -9.62
C TYR A 331 -7.79 9.72 -10.37
N ILE A 332 -7.15 10.76 -9.79
CA ILE A 332 -7.04 12.12 -10.35
C ILE A 332 -8.38 12.73 -10.84
N SER A 333 -9.51 12.32 -10.26
CA SER A 333 -10.84 12.81 -10.63
C SER A 333 -11.12 14.25 -10.19
N ASN A 334 -10.22 14.86 -9.43
CA ASN A 334 -10.33 16.24 -8.95
C ASN A 334 -9.03 17.02 -9.19
N ALA A 335 -9.14 18.36 -9.10
CA ALA A 335 -8.05 19.26 -9.44
C ALA A 335 -6.85 19.17 -8.49
N PHE A 336 -7.08 18.88 -7.20
CA PHE A 336 -5.98 18.71 -6.23
C PHE A 336 -5.16 17.47 -6.57
N ASP A 337 -5.78 16.32 -6.74
CA ASP A 337 -5.10 15.05 -6.98
C ASP A 337 -4.27 15.10 -8.26
N LEU A 338 -4.84 15.70 -9.33
CA LEU A 338 -4.13 15.88 -10.59
C LEU A 338 -2.89 16.78 -10.42
N GLU A 339 -3.06 17.94 -9.79
CA GLU A 339 -1.95 18.89 -9.58
C GLU A 339 -0.89 18.31 -8.65
N ALA A 340 -1.30 17.67 -7.53
CA ALA A 340 -0.39 17.03 -6.58
C ALA A 340 0.45 15.94 -7.26
N THR A 341 -0.18 15.07 -8.07
CA THR A 341 0.52 14.02 -8.81
C THR A 341 1.47 14.60 -9.87
N LYS A 342 1.07 15.70 -10.52
CA LYS A 342 1.94 16.42 -11.46
C LYS A 342 3.17 17.03 -10.77
N GLN A 343 2.99 17.66 -9.60
CA GLN A 343 4.10 18.20 -8.81
C GLN A 343 5.02 17.07 -8.30
N ALA A 344 4.45 15.95 -7.90
CA ALA A 344 5.20 14.75 -7.53
C ALA A 344 6.10 14.26 -8.69
N ALA A 345 5.57 14.14 -9.91
CA ALA A 345 6.33 13.73 -11.09
C ALA A 345 7.48 14.71 -11.41
N LYS A 346 7.22 16.01 -11.34
CA LYS A 346 8.26 17.05 -11.52
C LYS A 346 9.35 16.96 -10.44
N TYR A 347 8.97 16.68 -9.20
CA TYR A 347 9.92 16.48 -8.11
C TYR A 347 10.80 15.24 -8.32
N LEU A 348 10.24 14.13 -8.81
CA LEU A 348 11.03 12.95 -9.19
C LEU A 348 12.08 13.29 -10.24
N ARG A 349 11.76 14.10 -11.26
CA ARG A 349 12.77 14.57 -12.23
C ARG A 349 13.83 15.44 -11.56
N LYS A 350 13.45 16.32 -10.64
CA LYS A 350 14.41 17.11 -9.86
C LYS A 350 15.37 16.19 -9.10
N MET A 351 14.86 15.15 -8.44
CA MET A 351 15.68 14.11 -7.80
C MET A 351 16.61 13.42 -8.82
N GLY A 352 16.04 12.97 -9.93
CA GLY A 352 16.79 12.31 -11.01
C GLY A 352 17.95 13.14 -11.57
N THR A 353 17.81 14.45 -11.59
CA THR A 353 18.83 15.38 -12.09
C THR A 353 19.75 15.97 -11.00
N THR A 354 19.63 15.49 -9.76
CA THR A 354 20.44 15.91 -8.61
C THR A 354 21.56 14.90 -8.32
N SER A 355 22.76 15.40 -8.03
CA SER A 355 23.92 14.58 -7.62
C SER A 355 23.69 14.00 -6.22
N PRO A 356 24.19 12.78 -5.92
CA PRO A 356 25.02 11.94 -6.79
C PRO A 356 24.21 11.02 -7.75
N PHE A 357 22.88 10.94 -7.67
CA PHE A 357 22.11 10.03 -8.52
C PHE A 357 22.25 10.35 -10.01
N LYS A 358 22.37 11.64 -10.37
CA LYS A 358 22.54 12.09 -11.76
C LYS A 358 23.72 11.44 -12.47
N GLU A 359 24.79 11.13 -11.77
CA GLU A 359 26.02 10.53 -12.34
C GLU A 359 25.88 9.05 -12.68
N LEU A 360 24.79 8.40 -12.25
CA LEU A 360 24.61 6.95 -12.36
C LEU A 360 23.81 6.53 -13.59
N TRP A 361 23.25 7.46 -14.34
CA TRP A 361 22.39 7.15 -15.49
C TRP A 361 22.82 7.93 -16.76
N VAL A 362 22.41 7.42 -17.93
CA VAL A 362 22.78 7.98 -19.23
C VAL A 362 21.64 8.77 -19.88
N ARG A 363 20.40 8.43 -19.59
CA ARG A 363 19.21 9.14 -20.11
C ARG A 363 17.99 8.89 -19.25
N GLU A 364 17.11 9.88 -19.18
CA GLU A 364 15.74 9.68 -18.71
C GLU A 364 14.96 8.90 -19.76
N TYR A 365 14.34 7.79 -19.36
CA TYR A 365 13.58 6.90 -20.23
C TYR A 365 12.08 7.23 -20.20
N ASP A 366 11.50 7.36 -19.02
CA ASP A 366 10.13 7.79 -18.77
C ASP A 366 10.12 9.02 -17.84
N PRO A 367 9.37 10.08 -18.17
CA PRO A 367 8.66 10.36 -19.43
C PRO A 367 9.57 10.68 -20.63
N GLY A 368 10.85 10.95 -20.41
CA GLY A 368 11.79 11.48 -21.38
C GLY A 368 11.86 13.01 -21.34
N PHE A 369 13.05 13.57 -21.70
CA PHE A 369 13.28 15.01 -21.60
C PHE A 369 12.44 15.88 -22.57
N ASP A 370 11.69 15.27 -23.49
CA ASP A 370 10.73 15.99 -24.35
C ASP A 370 9.50 16.47 -23.56
N THR A 371 9.23 15.90 -22.39
CA THR A 371 8.18 16.36 -21.48
C THR A 371 8.68 17.57 -20.68
N GLN A 372 8.31 18.79 -21.10
CA GLN A 372 8.78 20.05 -20.52
C GLN A 372 7.63 20.96 -20.05
N THR A 373 6.55 21.09 -20.85
CA THR A 373 5.45 22.00 -20.52
C THR A 373 4.51 21.40 -19.47
N ASP A 374 3.70 22.24 -18.87
CA ASP A 374 2.72 21.85 -17.85
C ASP A 374 1.67 20.88 -18.44
N GLU A 375 1.28 21.13 -19.66
CA GLU A 375 0.33 20.28 -20.42
C GLU A 375 0.93 18.90 -20.73
N GLN A 376 2.21 18.84 -21.07
CA GLN A 376 2.89 17.57 -21.31
C GLN A 376 3.01 16.75 -20.03
N TRP A 377 3.30 17.39 -18.89
CA TRP A 377 3.30 16.73 -17.58
C TRP A 377 1.91 16.25 -17.18
N GLU A 378 0.86 17.04 -17.45
CA GLU A 378 -0.51 16.61 -17.20
C GLU A 378 -0.88 15.39 -18.06
N ALA A 379 -0.54 15.40 -19.34
CA ALA A 379 -0.77 14.26 -20.24
C ALA A 379 -0.04 13.01 -19.74
N TYR A 380 1.23 13.15 -19.33
CA TYR A 380 2.00 12.05 -18.74
C TYR A 380 1.35 11.48 -17.48
N VAL A 381 0.89 12.34 -16.57
CA VAL A 381 0.21 11.92 -15.34
C VAL A 381 -1.08 11.17 -15.66
N ARG A 382 -1.92 11.69 -16.56
CA ARG A 382 -3.18 11.03 -16.93
C ARG A 382 -2.98 9.65 -17.54
N GLU A 383 -1.90 9.46 -18.29
CA GLU A 383 -1.56 8.16 -18.90
C GLU A 383 -0.92 7.18 -17.91
N ASN A 384 -0.18 7.67 -16.90
CA ASN A 384 0.73 6.84 -16.11
C ASN A 384 0.42 6.78 -14.62
N VAL A 385 -0.55 7.55 -14.10
CA VAL A 385 -0.99 7.41 -12.71
C VAL A 385 -1.53 6.01 -12.46
N SER A 386 -1.15 5.42 -11.35
CA SER A 386 -1.56 4.05 -11.02
C SER A 386 -1.65 3.82 -9.52
N THR A 387 -2.07 2.63 -9.14
CA THR A 387 -2.10 2.18 -7.75
C THR A 387 -0.70 2.11 -7.14
N PHE A 388 -0.59 2.43 -5.86
CA PHE A 388 0.58 2.08 -5.04
C PHE A 388 0.40 0.72 -4.35
N TYR A 389 -0.66 -0.01 -4.71
CA TYR A 389 -1.06 -1.28 -4.09
C TYR A 389 -1.47 -1.14 -2.61
N HIS A 390 -2.06 -0.01 -2.26
CA HIS A 390 -2.52 0.31 -0.92
C HIS A 390 -4.05 0.53 -0.83
N PRO A 391 -4.91 -0.26 -1.51
CA PRO A 391 -6.34 -0.04 -1.46
C PRO A 391 -6.88 -0.28 -0.04
N LEU A 392 -7.71 0.64 0.45
CA LEU A 392 -8.31 0.59 1.79
C LEU A 392 -9.68 1.30 1.81
N GLY A 393 -10.37 1.21 2.94
CA GLY A 393 -11.50 2.08 3.27
C GLY A 393 -12.88 1.58 2.88
N THR A 394 -13.00 0.46 2.16
CA THR A 394 -14.26 -0.04 1.58
C THR A 394 -15.23 -0.70 2.57
N CYS A 395 -14.81 -0.89 3.83
CA CYS A 395 -15.64 -1.27 4.97
C CYS A 395 -15.27 -0.38 6.17
N ALA A 396 -15.25 0.93 5.99
CA ALA A 396 -14.66 1.91 6.89
C ALA A 396 -15.16 1.81 8.33
N MET A 397 -14.23 1.93 9.29
CA MET A 397 -14.52 2.10 10.71
C MET A 397 -14.81 3.59 10.99
N LEU A 398 -16.05 3.97 10.77
CA LEU A 398 -16.60 5.32 10.96
C LEU A 398 -17.96 5.22 11.68
N PRO A 399 -18.48 6.31 12.24
CA PRO A 399 -19.89 6.38 12.61
C PRO A 399 -20.78 5.97 11.43
N LYS A 400 -21.88 5.27 11.70
CA LYS A 400 -22.77 4.77 10.65
C LYS A 400 -23.33 5.89 9.78
N GLU A 401 -23.63 7.04 10.38
CA GLU A 401 -24.13 8.26 9.72
C GLU A 401 -23.11 8.89 8.78
N ASP A 402 -21.80 8.64 9.01
CA ASP A 402 -20.71 9.10 8.15
C ASP A 402 -20.31 8.05 7.08
N GLY A 403 -21.16 7.04 6.86
CA GLY A 403 -20.90 5.96 5.91
C GLY A 403 -20.06 4.82 6.47
N GLY A 404 -20.00 4.68 7.81
CA GLY A 404 -19.31 3.57 8.47
C GLY A 404 -19.96 2.22 8.20
N VAL A 405 -19.11 1.19 8.12
CA VAL A 405 -19.51 -0.21 7.93
C VAL A 405 -19.29 -1.02 9.18
N VAL A 406 -18.26 -0.72 9.96
CA VAL A 406 -17.94 -1.38 11.22
C VAL A 406 -17.78 -0.39 12.36
N ASP A 407 -18.07 -0.87 13.57
CA ASP A 407 -17.85 -0.16 14.84
C ASP A 407 -16.36 -0.24 15.30
N PRO A 408 -15.96 0.44 16.40
CA PRO A 408 -14.58 0.38 16.91
C PRO A 408 -14.14 -1.03 17.35
N GLU A 409 -15.06 -1.94 17.62
CA GLU A 409 -14.81 -3.35 17.89
C GLU A 409 -14.81 -4.19 16.60
N LEU A 410 -14.83 -3.55 15.43
CA LEU A 410 -14.80 -4.14 14.09
C LEU A 410 -16.05 -4.96 13.73
N ARG A 411 -17.15 -4.81 14.46
CA ARG A 411 -18.42 -5.49 14.18
C ARG A 411 -19.18 -4.77 13.07
N VAL A 412 -19.76 -5.53 12.15
CA VAL A 412 -20.56 -4.98 11.05
C VAL A 412 -21.88 -4.42 11.60
N TYR A 413 -22.16 -3.15 11.33
CA TYR A 413 -23.39 -2.50 11.79
C TYR A 413 -24.66 -3.24 11.35
N GLY A 414 -25.56 -3.46 12.30
CA GLY A 414 -26.84 -4.15 12.08
C GLY A 414 -26.74 -5.66 11.92
N VAL A 415 -25.55 -6.26 12.07
CA VAL A 415 -25.33 -7.70 11.97
C VAL A 415 -24.74 -8.23 13.27
N ARG A 416 -25.28 -9.33 13.78
CA ARG A 416 -24.69 -10.05 14.90
C ARG A 416 -23.71 -11.11 14.41
N ASN A 417 -22.65 -11.37 15.19
CA ASN A 417 -21.64 -12.41 14.93
C ASN A 417 -20.88 -12.24 13.60
N LEU A 418 -20.64 -11.00 13.17
CA LEU A 418 -19.86 -10.70 11.98
C LEU A 418 -18.91 -9.54 12.24
N ARG A 419 -17.62 -9.74 11.93
CA ARG A 419 -16.60 -8.68 11.93
C ARG A 419 -15.91 -8.59 10.58
N VAL A 420 -15.31 -7.43 10.30
CA VAL A 420 -14.34 -7.25 9.22
C VAL A 420 -13.00 -6.88 9.83
N VAL A 421 -11.95 -7.62 9.48
CA VAL A 421 -10.59 -7.47 10.04
C VAL A 421 -9.57 -7.50 8.90
N ASP A 422 -9.44 -6.41 8.18
CA ASP A 422 -8.46 -6.21 7.09
C ASP A 422 -8.29 -4.72 6.76
N ALA A 423 -7.57 -4.40 5.69
CA ALA A 423 -7.31 -3.02 5.29
C ALA A 423 -8.59 -2.23 4.94
N SER A 424 -9.72 -2.89 4.63
CA SER A 424 -10.97 -2.22 4.29
C SER A 424 -11.54 -1.38 5.43
N VAL A 425 -11.16 -1.68 6.68
CA VAL A 425 -11.68 -0.96 7.85
C VAL A 425 -10.96 0.37 8.11
N ILE A 426 -9.79 0.61 7.50
CA ILE A 426 -9.05 1.87 7.66
C ILE A 426 -9.84 3.00 7.00
N PRO A 427 -10.36 3.99 7.76
CA PRO A 427 -11.30 4.96 7.20
C PRO A 427 -10.62 6.06 6.37
N LEU A 428 -9.35 6.34 6.65
CA LEU A 428 -8.56 7.41 6.05
C LEU A 428 -7.19 6.87 5.65
N MET A 429 -6.72 7.25 4.44
CA MET A 429 -5.40 6.89 3.97
C MET A 429 -4.32 7.37 4.95
N ILE A 430 -3.42 6.46 5.33
CA ILE A 430 -2.32 6.73 6.26
C ILE A 430 -1.07 7.19 5.50
N SER A 431 -0.19 7.93 6.17
CA SER A 431 1.08 8.44 5.58
C SER A 431 2.22 7.43 5.65
N ALA A 432 1.94 6.19 5.28
CA ALA A 432 2.90 5.09 5.27
C ALA A 432 2.42 3.96 4.35
N ASN A 433 3.28 3.00 4.05
CA ASN A 433 2.87 1.73 3.47
C ASN A 433 1.97 0.98 4.45
N ILE A 434 0.85 0.43 3.97
CA ILE A 434 -0.24 -0.05 4.84
C ILE A 434 0.05 -1.39 5.54
N GLN A 435 1.06 -2.15 5.12
CA GLN A 435 1.30 -3.51 5.59
C GLN A 435 1.42 -3.62 7.12
N THR A 436 2.24 -2.79 7.75
CA THR A 436 2.43 -2.79 9.21
C THR A 436 1.14 -2.44 9.94
N ALA A 437 0.37 -1.48 9.41
CA ALA A 437 -0.93 -1.12 9.97
C ALA A 437 -1.93 -2.28 9.91
N VAL A 438 -1.93 -3.07 8.83
CA VAL A 438 -2.80 -4.25 8.68
C VAL A 438 -2.45 -5.34 9.68
N TYR A 439 -1.16 -5.60 9.92
CA TYR A 439 -0.74 -6.50 11.02
C TYR A 439 -1.20 -5.96 12.38
N GLY A 440 -1.03 -4.67 12.62
CA GLY A 440 -1.49 -4.04 13.86
C GLY A 440 -3.01 -4.13 14.08
N ILE A 441 -3.80 -4.03 13.00
CA ILE A 441 -5.26 -4.24 13.04
C ILE A 441 -5.57 -5.69 13.41
N ALA A 442 -4.89 -6.66 12.82
CA ALA A 442 -5.10 -8.08 13.10
C ALA A 442 -4.75 -8.43 14.56
N GLU A 443 -3.61 -7.95 15.06
CA GLU A 443 -3.19 -8.11 16.46
C GLU A 443 -4.21 -7.48 17.43
N ARG A 444 -4.68 -6.27 17.12
CA ARG A 444 -5.67 -5.58 17.94
C ARG A 444 -7.03 -6.27 17.91
N ALA A 445 -7.46 -6.76 16.76
CA ALA A 445 -8.69 -7.53 16.61
C ALA A 445 -8.64 -8.83 17.43
N ALA A 446 -7.50 -9.52 17.43
CA ALA A 446 -7.32 -10.73 18.23
C ALA A 446 -7.47 -10.44 19.73
N GLU A 447 -6.93 -9.33 20.25
CA GLU A 447 -7.14 -8.90 21.63
C GLU A 447 -8.62 -8.63 21.94
N ILE A 448 -9.32 -7.87 21.08
CA ILE A 448 -10.74 -7.54 21.24
C ILE A 448 -11.59 -8.82 21.26
N ILE A 449 -11.36 -9.74 20.34
CA ILE A 449 -12.10 -10.99 20.23
C ILE A 449 -11.82 -11.88 21.45
N ALA A 450 -10.55 -12.00 21.85
CA ALA A 450 -10.18 -12.79 23.02
C ALA A 450 -10.87 -12.28 24.31
N ALA A 451 -10.88 -10.95 24.50
CA ALA A 451 -11.53 -10.34 25.67
C ALA A 451 -13.05 -10.56 25.72
N GLU A 452 -13.71 -10.77 24.56
CA GLU A 452 -15.17 -11.02 24.52
C GLU A 452 -15.52 -12.48 24.84
N TYR A 453 -14.60 -13.44 24.60
CA TYR A 453 -14.88 -14.87 24.72
C TYR A 453 -14.12 -15.57 25.87
N HIS A 454 -13.34 -14.82 26.63
CA HIS A 454 -12.69 -15.26 27.88
C HIS A 454 -13.28 -14.56 29.09
#